data_1a15f81410e642c9a63e9ec452f6d6ca
#
_entry.id   1a15f81410e642c9a63e9ec452f6d6ca
#
_cell.length_a   1.000
_cell.length_b   1.000
_cell.length_c   1.000
_cell.angle_alpha   90.00
_cell.angle_beta   90.00
_cell.angle_gamma   90.00
#
_symmetry.space_group_name_H-M   'P 1'
#
loop_
_entity.id
_entity.type
_entity.pdbx_description
1 polymer ?
#
loop_
_entity_poly.entity_id
_entity_poly.type
_entity_poly.pdbx_seq_one_letter_code
_entity_poly.pdbx_strand_id
1 'polypeptide(L)'
;KLGFKCTEVSEYTSTNEILDGRVKTLHPKLYAGILNKRENKSHKKELKKNNYEEIDLVIVNFYPFEETLKSTKNDNKLIENIDIGGPTLVRAAAKNYKYTTILTSSHQYKEFILDLEKNKGSTSLEFRKKLSQEAFNLTAYYDSVISEYLNGDNKDYFPKKKTIHGNLVEVLRYGENPHQKSAIYSKNDNLDI
;
A
#
# COMPACT_ATOMS: atom_id res chain seq x y z
N LYS A 1 -22.13 3.91 -13.34
CA LYS A 1 -22.03 5.10 -12.47
C LYS A 1 -23.14 4.98 -11.44
N LEU A 2 -22.79 4.72 -10.18
CA LEU A 2 -23.72 4.38 -9.11
C LEU A 2 -24.34 5.60 -8.42
N GLY A 3 -24.22 6.82 -9.01
CA GLY A 3 -24.82 8.06 -8.47
C GLY A 3 -24.06 8.69 -7.28
N PHE A 4 -22.91 8.15 -6.90
CA PHE A 4 -22.10 8.76 -5.85
C PHE A 4 -21.36 10.00 -6.38
N LYS A 5 -21.28 11.05 -5.55
CA LYS A 5 -20.47 12.22 -5.84
C LYS A 5 -18.99 11.82 -5.76
N CYS A 6 -18.25 12.14 -6.81
CA CYS A 6 -16.82 11.90 -6.90
C CYS A 6 -16.12 13.19 -7.36
N THR A 7 -15.00 13.51 -6.75
CA THR A 7 -14.13 14.63 -7.15
C THR A 7 -12.82 14.05 -7.66
N GLU A 8 -12.45 14.41 -8.89
CA GLU A 8 -11.18 13.99 -9.48
C GLU A 8 -9.99 14.58 -8.73
N VAL A 9 -8.86 13.86 -8.72
CA VAL A 9 -7.66 14.31 -8.03
C VAL A 9 -7.16 15.65 -8.58
N SER A 10 -7.21 15.84 -9.89
CA SER A 10 -6.84 17.10 -10.54
C SER A 10 -7.73 18.26 -10.12
N GLU A 11 -9.03 18.03 -9.98
CA GLU A 11 -9.97 19.02 -9.45
C GLU A 11 -9.69 19.34 -7.98
N TYR A 12 -9.51 18.29 -7.15
CA TYR A 12 -9.22 18.45 -5.72
C TYR A 12 -7.91 19.19 -5.47
N THR A 13 -6.85 18.88 -6.22
CA THR A 13 -5.53 19.49 -6.08
C THR A 13 -5.38 20.80 -6.85
N SER A 14 -6.31 21.11 -7.78
CA SER A 14 -6.20 22.18 -8.76
C SER A 14 -4.91 22.09 -9.61
N THR A 15 -4.46 20.84 -9.86
CA THR A 15 -3.25 20.55 -10.62
C THR A 15 -3.53 19.40 -11.57
N ASN A 16 -3.31 19.62 -12.86
CA ASN A 16 -3.47 18.56 -13.85
C ASN A 16 -2.40 17.47 -13.67
N GLU A 17 -2.73 16.26 -14.10
CA GLU A 17 -1.70 15.22 -14.24
C GLU A 17 -0.71 15.63 -15.33
N ILE A 18 0.56 15.29 -15.12
CA ILE A 18 1.67 15.60 -16.03
C ILE A 18 2.50 14.35 -16.31
N LEU A 19 3.34 14.43 -17.33
CA LEU A 19 4.22 13.35 -17.77
C LEU A 19 3.43 12.03 -18.05
N ASP A 20 2.36 12.16 -18.84
CA ASP A 20 1.49 11.06 -19.24
C ASP A 20 0.91 10.28 -18.04
N GLY A 21 0.59 11.00 -16.94
CA GLY A 21 0.01 10.42 -15.72
C GLY A 21 1.04 9.90 -14.71
N ARG A 22 2.34 9.97 -14.98
CA ARG A 22 3.37 9.56 -14.01
C ARG A 22 3.37 10.40 -12.73
N VAL A 23 2.88 11.65 -12.81
CA VAL A 23 2.70 12.55 -11.67
C VAL A 23 1.23 12.97 -11.61
N LYS A 24 0.49 12.40 -10.69
CA LYS A 24 -0.93 12.67 -10.47
C LYS A 24 -1.25 12.88 -8.99
N THR A 25 -0.85 11.95 -8.15
CA THR A 25 -1.17 11.95 -6.71
C THR A 25 -0.07 12.50 -5.82
N LEU A 26 1.13 12.78 -6.37
CA LEU A 26 2.27 13.31 -5.61
C LEU A 26 2.11 14.82 -5.38
N HIS A 27 1.11 15.20 -4.58
CA HIS A 27 0.78 16.60 -4.33
C HIS A 27 0.68 16.91 -2.83
N PRO A 28 1.26 18.02 -2.33
CA PRO A 28 1.26 18.39 -0.91
C PRO A 28 -0.13 18.38 -0.26
N LYS A 29 -1.18 18.77 -0.97
CA LYS A 29 -2.55 18.79 -0.46
C LYS A 29 -3.03 17.42 -0.03
N LEU A 30 -2.74 16.36 -0.82
CA LEU A 30 -3.08 14.98 -0.48
C LEU A 30 -2.28 14.49 0.73
N TYR A 31 -0.97 14.67 0.69
CA TYR A 31 -0.09 14.15 1.75
C TYR A 31 -0.25 14.90 3.07
N ALA A 32 -0.53 16.20 3.04
CA ALA A 32 -0.86 16.95 4.25
C ALA A 32 -2.17 16.45 4.87
N GLY A 33 -3.19 16.19 4.04
CA GLY A 33 -4.47 15.61 4.49
C GLY A 33 -4.31 14.23 5.12
N ILE A 34 -3.39 13.39 4.58
CA ILE A 34 -3.12 12.04 5.10
C ILE A 34 -2.23 12.07 6.34
N LEU A 35 -1.16 12.88 6.34
CA LEU A 35 -0.06 12.81 7.33
C LEU A 35 -0.25 13.71 8.56
N ASN A 36 -1.27 14.57 8.58
CA ASN A 36 -1.48 15.46 9.72
C ASN A 36 -1.78 14.69 11.00
N LYS A 37 -1.27 15.21 12.13
CA LYS A 37 -1.61 14.75 13.47
C LYS A 37 -2.76 15.58 13.99
N ARG A 38 -3.94 15.00 14.15
CA ARG A 38 -5.20 15.71 14.41
C ARG A 38 -5.26 16.46 15.75
N GLU A 39 -4.45 16.05 16.75
CA GLU A 39 -4.32 16.81 18.00
C GLU A 39 -3.31 17.95 17.92
N ASN A 40 -2.44 17.97 16.88
CA ASN A 40 -1.40 18.98 16.75
C ASN A 40 -1.96 20.31 16.26
N LYS A 41 -1.92 21.32 17.12
CA LYS A 41 -2.46 22.67 16.81
C LYS A 41 -1.75 23.34 15.62
N SER A 42 -0.43 23.11 15.44
CA SER A 42 0.32 23.67 14.30
C SER A 42 -0.16 23.04 12.99
N HIS A 43 -0.31 21.70 12.95
CA HIS A 43 -0.82 21.00 11.76
C HIS A 43 -2.22 21.48 11.37
N LYS A 44 -3.14 21.62 12.35
CA LYS A 44 -4.48 22.17 12.08
C LYS A 44 -4.42 23.59 11.51
N LYS A 45 -3.55 24.44 12.05
CA LYS A 45 -3.38 25.81 11.57
C LYS A 45 -2.84 25.82 10.12
N GLU A 46 -1.89 24.95 9.80
CA GLU A 46 -1.30 24.83 8.47
C GLU A 46 -2.31 24.31 7.44
N LEU A 47 -3.08 23.26 7.77
CA LEU A 47 -4.16 22.78 6.90
C LEU A 47 -5.18 23.87 6.61
N LYS A 48 -5.64 24.58 7.67
CA LYS A 48 -6.60 25.67 7.52
C LYS A 48 -6.05 26.82 6.66
N LYS A 49 -4.78 27.21 6.89
CA LYS A 49 -4.12 28.27 6.13
C LYS A 49 -4.07 27.95 4.63
N ASN A 50 -3.86 26.68 4.28
CA ASN A 50 -3.71 26.23 2.89
C ASN A 50 -5.04 25.75 2.29
N ASN A 51 -6.14 25.77 3.03
CA ASN A 51 -7.43 25.21 2.63
C ASN A 51 -7.33 23.72 2.24
N TYR A 52 -6.64 22.94 3.09
CA TYR A 52 -6.49 21.49 2.95
C TYR A 52 -7.39 20.77 3.94
N GLU A 53 -7.97 19.66 3.51
CA GLU A 53 -8.85 18.82 4.33
C GLU A 53 -8.11 17.63 4.93
N GLU A 54 -8.61 17.11 6.04
CA GLU A 54 -8.15 15.86 6.62
C GLU A 54 -8.68 14.68 5.78
N ILE A 55 -7.84 13.67 5.58
CA ILE A 55 -8.20 12.44 4.87
C ILE A 55 -8.24 11.29 5.86
N ASP A 56 -9.42 10.68 6.04
CA ASP A 56 -9.68 9.63 7.02
C ASP A 56 -9.41 8.24 6.50
N LEU A 57 -9.56 8.05 5.19
CA LEU A 57 -9.49 6.76 4.52
C LEU A 57 -8.72 6.88 3.20
N VAL A 58 -7.78 5.98 3.01
CA VAL A 58 -7.04 5.79 1.76
C VAL A 58 -7.29 4.37 1.28
N ILE A 59 -7.69 4.21 0.03
CA ILE A 59 -7.92 2.91 -0.62
C ILE A 59 -7.08 2.89 -1.88
N VAL A 60 -6.11 1.99 -1.96
CA VAL A 60 -5.18 1.91 -3.09
C VAL A 60 -4.84 0.45 -3.39
N ASN A 61 -5.05 0.05 -4.64
CA ASN A 61 -4.46 -1.17 -5.19
C ASN A 61 -3.24 -0.79 -6.03
N PHE A 62 -2.15 -1.54 -5.93
CA PHE A 62 -0.96 -1.31 -6.77
C PHE A 62 -1.17 -1.76 -8.21
N TYR A 63 -0.39 -1.24 -9.11
CA TYR A 63 -0.28 -1.82 -10.44
C TYR A 63 0.26 -3.25 -10.33
N PRO A 64 -0.28 -4.18 -11.12
CA PRO A 64 0.03 -5.61 -11.01
C PRO A 64 1.38 -5.94 -11.64
N PHE A 65 2.48 -5.44 -11.07
CA PHE A 65 3.84 -5.60 -11.59
C PHE A 65 4.21 -7.08 -11.73
N GLU A 66 3.88 -7.90 -10.74
CA GLU A 66 4.18 -9.33 -10.75
C GLU A 66 3.44 -10.09 -11.87
N GLU A 67 2.16 -9.75 -12.11
CA GLU A 67 1.39 -10.30 -13.22
C GLU A 67 1.95 -9.82 -14.57
N THR A 68 2.37 -8.57 -14.66
CA THR A 68 3.02 -8.03 -15.84
C THR A 68 4.34 -8.74 -16.11
N LEU A 69 5.13 -9.04 -15.09
CA LEU A 69 6.36 -9.78 -15.17
C LEU A 69 6.16 -11.21 -15.74
N LYS A 70 5.05 -11.86 -15.34
CA LYS A 70 4.66 -13.18 -15.88
C LYS A 70 4.16 -13.11 -17.34
N SER A 71 3.58 -11.96 -17.76
CA SER A 71 2.91 -11.81 -19.05
C SER A 71 3.78 -11.26 -20.19
N THR A 72 4.86 -10.57 -19.89
CA THR A 72 5.73 -9.94 -20.91
C THR A 72 7.18 -9.92 -20.50
N LYS A 73 8.06 -9.94 -21.53
CA LYS A 73 9.52 -9.71 -21.38
C LYS A 73 9.92 -8.32 -21.90
N ASN A 74 8.96 -7.45 -22.21
CA ASN A 74 9.24 -6.11 -22.70
C ASN A 74 9.61 -5.21 -21.53
N ASP A 75 10.89 -4.86 -21.43
CA ASP A 75 11.48 -4.07 -20.35
C ASP A 75 10.77 -2.71 -20.18
N ASN A 76 10.49 -2.00 -21.27
CA ASN A 76 9.80 -0.71 -21.20
C ASN A 76 8.40 -0.86 -20.59
N LYS A 77 7.66 -1.92 -20.93
CA LYS A 77 6.34 -2.18 -20.33
C LYS A 77 6.45 -2.51 -18.84
N LEU A 78 7.47 -3.25 -18.45
CA LEU A 78 7.73 -3.59 -17.06
C LEU A 78 8.07 -2.34 -16.25
N ILE A 79 8.97 -1.50 -16.75
CA ILE A 79 9.33 -0.23 -16.07
C ILE A 79 8.12 0.70 -15.93
N GLU A 80 7.29 0.82 -16.97
CA GLU A 80 6.05 1.64 -16.89
C GLU A 80 5.02 1.10 -15.90
N ASN A 81 5.06 -0.18 -15.56
CA ASN A 81 4.20 -0.78 -14.53
C ASN A 81 4.76 -0.68 -13.10
N ILE A 82 5.88 -0.03 -12.89
CA ILE A 82 6.36 0.28 -11.54
C ILE A 82 5.53 1.44 -10.99
N ASP A 83 4.66 1.14 -10.04
CA ASP A 83 3.80 2.12 -9.38
C ASP A 83 4.60 2.97 -8.39
N ILE A 84 4.58 4.28 -8.59
CA ILE A 84 5.20 5.27 -7.68
C ILE A 84 4.17 5.87 -6.73
N GLY A 85 3.04 6.31 -7.28
CA GLY A 85 2.02 7.03 -6.54
C GLY A 85 1.29 6.18 -5.51
N GLY A 86 0.91 4.96 -5.87
CA GLY A 86 0.23 4.02 -5.00
C GLY A 86 1.02 3.68 -3.74
N PRO A 87 2.25 3.14 -3.86
CA PRO A 87 3.08 2.84 -2.70
C PRO A 87 3.36 4.04 -1.79
N THR A 88 3.53 5.24 -2.34
CA THR A 88 3.74 6.44 -1.51
C THR A 88 2.49 6.84 -0.73
N LEU A 89 1.29 6.78 -1.31
CA LEU A 89 0.02 6.99 -0.60
C LEU A 89 -0.19 5.95 0.50
N VAL A 90 0.04 4.68 0.19
CA VAL A 90 -0.08 3.57 1.15
C VAL A 90 0.86 3.77 2.33
N ARG A 91 2.12 4.09 2.09
CA ARG A 91 3.11 4.34 3.14
C ARG A 91 2.75 5.55 4.01
N ALA A 92 2.24 6.62 3.40
CA ALA A 92 1.80 7.81 4.13
C ALA A 92 0.64 7.49 5.09
N ALA A 93 -0.40 6.82 4.60
CA ALA A 93 -1.55 6.44 5.41
C ALA A 93 -1.17 5.42 6.50
N ALA A 94 -0.40 4.39 6.15
CA ALA A 94 0.09 3.39 7.09
C ALA A 94 0.94 4.00 8.20
N LYS A 95 1.83 4.94 7.89
CA LYS A 95 2.60 5.69 8.90
C LYS A 95 1.70 6.46 9.87
N ASN A 96 0.60 7.02 9.36
CA ASN A 96 -0.33 7.83 10.14
C ASN A 96 -1.55 7.04 10.64
N TYR A 97 -1.44 5.74 10.86
CA TYR A 97 -2.51 4.83 11.28
C TYR A 97 -3.27 5.27 12.53
N LYS A 98 -2.70 6.15 13.35
CA LYS A 98 -3.42 6.72 14.49
C LYS A 98 -4.68 7.50 14.08
N TYR A 99 -4.69 8.06 12.87
CA TYR A 99 -5.73 8.95 12.38
C TYR A 99 -6.32 8.54 11.05
N THR A 100 -5.58 7.81 10.22
CA THR A 100 -5.97 7.46 8.85
C THR A 100 -6.04 5.96 8.69
N THR A 101 -7.10 5.47 8.07
CA THR A 101 -7.28 4.07 7.69
C THR A 101 -6.68 3.85 6.31
N ILE A 102 -5.99 2.73 6.09
CA ILE A 102 -5.48 2.30 4.79
C ILE A 102 -6.07 0.95 4.41
N LEU A 103 -6.62 0.85 3.20
CA LEU A 103 -7.03 -0.41 2.59
C LEU A 103 -6.23 -0.61 1.31
N THR A 104 -5.62 -1.78 1.17
CA THR A 104 -4.76 -2.13 0.04
C THR A 104 -5.29 -3.30 -0.78
N SER A 105 -6.41 -3.89 -0.34
CA SER A 105 -7.05 -5.02 -1.01
C SER A 105 -8.57 -5.01 -0.77
N SER A 106 -9.33 -5.44 -1.78
CA SER A 106 -10.78 -5.64 -1.67
C SER A 106 -11.18 -6.68 -0.61
N HIS A 107 -10.29 -7.62 -0.28
CA HIS A 107 -10.53 -8.60 0.79
C HIS A 107 -10.70 -7.96 2.17
N GLN A 108 -10.17 -6.77 2.38
CA GLN A 108 -10.27 -6.03 3.65
C GLN A 108 -11.62 -5.29 3.81
N TYR A 109 -12.41 -5.14 2.74
CA TYR A 109 -13.63 -4.32 2.75
C TYR A 109 -14.69 -4.83 3.73
N LYS A 110 -14.88 -6.15 3.80
CA LYS A 110 -15.87 -6.74 4.71
C LYS A 110 -15.53 -6.44 6.18
N GLU A 111 -14.27 -6.66 6.56
CA GLU A 111 -13.79 -6.41 7.92
C GLU A 111 -13.85 -4.91 8.26
N PHE A 112 -13.49 -4.06 7.29
CA PHE A 112 -13.58 -2.61 7.41
C PHE A 112 -15.01 -2.12 7.68
N ILE A 113 -16.00 -2.63 6.95
CA ILE A 113 -17.41 -2.28 7.16
C ILE A 113 -17.87 -2.70 8.55
N LEU A 114 -17.54 -3.92 8.98
CA LEU A 114 -17.88 -4.42 10.32
C LEU A 114 -17.25 -3.57 11.43
N ASP A 115 -15.99 -3.14 11.27
CA ASP A 115 -15.32 -2.29 12.25
C ASP A 115 -15.95 -0.88 12.29
N LEU A 116 -16.35 -0.31 11.13
CA LEU A 116 -17.08 0.96 11.05
C LEU A 116 -18.45 0.90 11.77
N GLU A 117 -19.21 -0.16 11.52
CA GLU A 117 -20.53 -0.34 12.16
C GLU A 117 -20.38 -0.45 13.67
N LYS A 118 -19.44 -1.30 14.13
CA LYS A 118 -19.16 -1.50 15.55
C LYS A 118 -18.74 -0.21 16.26
N ASN A 119 -18.00 0.67 15.57
CA ASN A 119 -17.46 1.91 16.13
C ASN A 119 -18.23 3.16 15.68
N LYS A 120 -19.51 3.03 15.28
CA LYS A 120 -20.42 4.16 14.96
C LYS A 120 -19.87 5.10 13.89
N GLY A 121 -19.32 4.54 12.80
CA GLY A 121 -18.81 5.29 11.66
C GLY A 121 -17.34 5.70 11.75
N SER A 122 -16.60 5.19 12.73
CA SER A 122 -15.14 5.32 12.82
C SER A 122 -14.47 3.95 12.79
N THR A 123 -13.16 3.90 12.59
CA THR A 123 -12.38 2.66 12.71
C THR A 123 -11.63 2.61 14.04
N SER A 124 -11.50 1.41 14.62
CA SER A 124 -10.72 1.20 15.84
C SER A 124 -9.22 1.42 15.60
N LEU A 125 -8.49 1.86 16.62
CA LEU A 125 -7.05 2.03 16.54
C LEU A 125 -6.32 0.69 16.30
N GLU A 126 -6.82 -0.38 16.89
CA GLU A 126 -6.28 -1.72 16.72
C GLU A 126 -6.41 -2.18 15.27
N PHE A 127 -7.59 -1.98 14.67
CA PHE A 127 -7.84 -2.31 13.27
C PHE A 127 -6.93 -1.50 12.33
N ARG A 128 -6.82 -0.18 12.54
CA ARG A 128 -5.90 0.66 11.75
C ARG A 128 -4.44 0.23 11.88
N LYS A 129 -4.01 -0.20 13.08
CA LYS A 129 -2.65 -0.71 13.31
C LYS A 129 -2.41 -2.02 12.55
N LYS A 130 -3.39 -2.95 12.56
CA LYS A 130 -3.35 -4.18 11.77
C LYS A 130 -3.18 -3.86 10.28
N LEU A 131 -4.05 -3.01 9.74
CA LEU A 131 -3.99 -2.59 8.33
C LEU A 131 -2.66 -1.91 7.98
N SER A 132 -2.09 -1.11 8.89
CA SER A 132 -0.76 -0.52 8.70
C SER A 132 0.34 -1.57 8.58
N GLN A 133 0.31 -2.63 9.35
CA GLN A 133 1.25 -3.75 9.25
C GLN A 133 1.13 -4.45 7.90
N GLU A 134 -0.10 -4.77 7.48
CA GLU A 134 -0.38 -5.39 6.18
C GLU A 134 0.09 -4.49 5.03
N ALA A 135 -0.15 -3.18 5.11
CA ALA A 135 0.28 -2.21 4.12
C ALA A 135 1.81 -2.11 3.98
N PHE A 136 2.55 -2.11 5.09
CA PHE A 136 4.01 -2.13 5.04
C PHE A 136 4.57 -3.47 4.55
N ASN A 137 3.94 -4.59 4.88
CA ASN A 137 4.30 -5.89 4.32
C ASN A 137 4.12 -5.90 2.80
N LEU A 138 2.98 -5.36 2.31
CA LEU A 138 2.71 -5.26 0.88
C LEU A 138 3.75 -4.39 0.16
N THR A 139 4.08 -3.21 0.71
CA THR A 139 5.08 -2.33 0.07
C THR A 139 6.46 -2.96 0.05
N ALA A 140 6.87 -3.64 1.13
CA ALA A 140 8.15 -4.33 1.20
C ALA A 140 8.22 -5.52 0.20
N TYR A 141 7.15 -6.29 0.09
CA TYR A 141 7.02 -7.36 -0.90
C TYR A 141 7.11 -6.81 -2.33
N TYR A 142 6.34 -5.77 -2.64
CA TYR A 142 6.32 -5.12 -3.95
C TYR A 142 7.71 -4.62 -4.37
N ASP A 143 8.39 -3.90 -3.48
CA ASP A 143 9.75 -3.40 -3.74
C ASP A 143 10.76 -4.56 -3.87
N SER A 144 10.55 -5.67 -3.15
CA SER A 144 11.42 -6.84 -3.24
C SER A 144 11.30 -7.55 -4.59
N VAL A 145 10.07 -7.65 -5.14
CA VAL A 145 9.83 -8.21 -6.49
C VAL A 145 10.51 -7.35 -7.56
N ILE A 146 10.35 -6.03 -7.48
CA ILE A 146 10.99 -5.07 -8.39
C ILE A 146 12.52 -5.16 -8.28
N SER A 147 13.04 -5.22 -7.06
CA SER A 147 14.48 -5.34 -6.80
C SER A 147 15.04 -6.62 -7.38
N GLU A 148 14.33 -7.75 -7.27
CA GLU A 148 14.75 -9.02 -7.87
C GLU A 148 14.78 -8.92 -9.38
N TYR A 149 13.73 -8.36 -10.01
CA TYR A 149 13.69 -8.12 -11.45
C TYR A 149 14.87 -7.27 -11.96
N LEU A 150 15.12 -6.13 -11.30
CA LEU A 150 16.21 -5.22 -11.71
C LEU A 150 17.61 -5.78 -11.48
N ASN A 151 17.78 -6.66 -10.50
CA ASN A 151 19.04 -7.38 -10.29
C ASN A 151 19.31 -8.41 -11.41
N GLY A 152 18.25 -8.94 -12.04
CA GLY A 152 18.35 -9.94 -13.10
C GLY A 152 19.07 -11.22 -12.67
N ASP A 153 19.43 -12.02 -13.68
CA ASP A 153 20.16 -13.29 -13.49
C ASP A 153 21.69 -13.11 -13.46
N ASN A 154 22.18 -11.90 -13.16
CA ASN A 154 23.62 -11.64 -13.10
C ASN A 154 24.25 -12.37 -11.91
N LYS A 155 24.82 -13.55 -12.19
CA LYS A 155 25.44 -14.44 -11.19
C LYS A 155 26.69 -13.84 -10.52
N ASP A 156 27.28 -12.84 -11.14
CA ASP A 156 28.49 -12.16 -10.64
C ASP A 156 28.18 -10.91 -9.81
N TYR A 157 26.90 -10.54 -9.69
CA TYR A 157 26.47 -9.39 -8.89
C TYR A 157 26.02 -9.79 -7.48
N PHE A 158 26.76 -9.34 -6.49
CA PHE A 158 26.44 -9.53 -5.07
C PHE A 158 26.03 -8.18 -4.45
N PRO A 159 24.73 -7.88 -4.34
CA PRO A 159 24.27 -6.62 -3.78
C PRO A 159 24.65 -6.50 -2.28
N LYS A 160 25.06 -5.31 -1.84
CA LYS A 160 25.36 -5.04 -0.42
C LYS A 160 24.18 -5.31 0.53
N LYS A 161 22.95 -5.20 0.02
CA LYS A 161 21.72 -5.55 0.74
C LYS A 161 20.86 -6.39 -0.18
N LYS A 162 20.40 -7.54 0.30
CA LYS A 162 19.54 -8.46 -0.44
C LYS A 162 18.19 -8.56 0.25
N THR A 163 17.11 -8.50 -0.54
CA THR A 163 15.76 -8.79 -0.09
C THR A 163 15.37 -10.22 -0.47
N ILE A 164 14.49 -10.82 0.32
CA ILE A 164 13.86 -12.11 0.06
C ILE A 164 12.37 -11.92 0.31
N HIS A 165 11.53 -12.39 -0.61
CA HIS A 165 10.08 -12.32 -0.51
C HIS A 165 9.45 -13.69 -0.71
N GLY A 166 8.20 -13.83 -0.29
CA GLY A 166 7.41 -15.04 -0.51
C GLY A 166 5.97 -14.83 -0.10
N ASN A 167 5.07 -15.55 -0.76
CA ASN A 167 3.67 -15.62 -0.42
C ASN A 167 3.44 -16.70 0.64
N LEU A 168 2.54 -16.43 1.59
CA LEU A 168 2.12 -17.44 2.56
C LEU A 168 1.35 -18.54 1.83
N VAL A 169 1.85 -19.76 1.90
CA VAL A 169 1.22 -20.93 1.32
C VAL A 169 0.32 -21.62 2.35
N GLU A 170 0.86 -21.87 3.53
CA GLU A 170 0.14 -22.61 4.57
C GLU A 170 0.59 -22.19 5.97
N VAL A 171 -0.35 -22.14 6.91
CA VAL A 171 -0.07 -22.09 8.34
C VAL A 171 -0.16 -23.49 8.90
N LEU A 172 0.96 -24.01 9.34
CA LEU A 172 1.06 -25.37 9.83
C LEU A 172 0.39 -25.50 11.20
N ARG A 173 -0.04 -26.72 11.52
CA ARG A 173 -0.70 -27.04 12.80
C ARG A 173 0.22 -26.74 14.00
N TYR A 174 1.52 -27.01 13.86
CA TYR A 174 2.57 -26.76 14.86
C TYR A 174 3.93 -26.69 14.17
N GLY A 175 4.96 -26.17 14.87
CA GLY A 175 6.35 -26.18 14.45
C GLY A 175 7.07 -27.45 14.86
N GLU A 176 8.33 -27.34 15.28
CA GLU A 176 9.11 -28.46 15.81
C GLU A 176 8.46 -29.05 17.08
N ASN A 177 7.82 -28.20 17.88
CA ASN A 177 7.08 -28.57 19.08
C ASN A 177 5.60 -28.19 18.98
N PRO A 178 4.66 -28.92 19.66
CA PRO A 178 3.22 -28.69 19.54
C PRO A 178 2.73 -27.27 19.95
N HIS A 179 3.48 -26.56 20.79
CA HIS A 179 3.13 -25.20 21.22
C HIS A 179 3.67 -24.10 20.29
N GLN A 180 4.49 -24.46 19.31
CA GLN A 180 5.06 -23.53 18.36
C GLN A 180 4.14 -23.33 17.16
N LYS A 181 4.06 -22.11 16.65
CA LYS A 181 3.41 -21.79 15.38
C LYS A 181 4.45 -21.84 14.26
N SER A 182 4.07 -22.37 13.12
CA SER A 182 4.91 -22.43 11.93
C SER A 182 4.10 -22.11 10.68
N ALA A 183 4.77 -21.62 9.63
CA ALA A 183 4.15 -21.32 8.36
C ALA A 183 5.14 -21.56 7.21
N ILE A 184 4.60 -21.88 6.05
CA ILE A 184 5.36 -22.09 4.81
C ILE A 184 5.13 -20.88 3.92
N TYR A 185 6.23 -20.33 3.40
CA TYR A 185 6.24 -19.28 2.39
C TYR A 185 6.94 -19.78 1.14
N SER A 186 6.40 -19.43 -0.04
CA SER A 186 7.01 -19.76 -1.33
C SER A 186 7.06 -18.54 -2.23
N LYS A 187 8.06 -18.48 -3.11
CA LYS A 187 8.13 -17.51 -4.21
C LYS A 187 7.19 -17.88 -5.36
N ASN A 188 6.94 -19.17 -5.55
CA ASN A 188 6.10 -19.69 -6.60
C ASN A 188 4.71 -20.01 -6.03
N ASP A 189 3.67 -19.81 -6.85
CA ASP A 189 2.28 -20.10 -6.46
C ASP A 189 2.03 -21.59 -6.25
N ASN A 190 2.94 -22.46 -6.71
CA ASN A 190 2.92 -23.91 -6.51
C ASN A 190 4.12 -24.34 -5.66
N LEU A 191 3.84 -25.09 -4.60
CA LEU A 191 4.84 -25.93 -3.95
C LEU A 191 5.02 -27.18 -4.82
N ASP A 192 6.14 -27.27 -5.54
CA ASP A 192 6.62 -28.57 -6.00
C ASP A 192 7.20 -29.29 -4.77
N ILE A 193 6.33 -30.01 -4.07
CA ILE A 193 6.70 -30.93 -2.97
C ILE A 193 6.78 -32.32 -3.54
#